data_db2ec9ae8f57e230280a0315ad39f414
#
_entry.id   db2ec9ae8f57e230280a0315ad39f414
#
_cell.length_a   1.000
_cell.length_b   1.000
_cell.length_c   1.000
_cell.angle_alpha   90.00
_cell.angle_beta   90.00
_cell.angle_gamma   90.00
#
_symmetry.space_group_name_H-M   'P 1'
#
loop_
_entity.id
_entity.type
_entity.pdbx_description
1 polymer ?
#
loop_
_entity_poly.entity_id
_entity_poly.type
_entity_poly.pdbx_seq_one_letter_code
_entity_poly.pdbx_strand_id
1 'polypeptide(L)'
;MFQQLFSQFARCFFHVPILILFCIPNQCSHADQIGPTGISIKKIDGRHWLVDSLNQPFFAHGITHASNHRQRYDFTAFSIACKKLGFNAYGYGCPEQLRGDLPYVESWNHLVPISTYRDEKSFHFVDIFDPAEQARLDAGVKANCEKSRQHPKKIIGYCWTDLAAWPLSNSTGKDWVTFIRSLPEGTSGRKAYQDFLKTWTPDTNLSKDQAFLRLIAREYFRVVGTANRKYDPDHLIFGDRFSFQTFDPDIVKEMLPYVDAIAIQPYFMELFPKKKLDEIYALTGKPILLCDFAIRFQDGEKNISAWKLAEDSVAAGKAYIEYLKAAFQTTYILGVFWCNPIDTPKGFGQQGVKQGFFADGLASRPGLHDAVREINNYLEKNTPTRDGRRK
;
A
#
# COMPACT_ATOMS: atom_id res chain seq x y z
N MET A 1 30.94 -73.97 41.90
CA MET A 1 31.63 -74.84 40.95
C MET A 1 31.75 -74.13 39.66
N PHE A 2 32.97 -73.81 39.26
CA PHE A 2 33.45 -73.29 37.98
C PHE A 2 32.89 -71.95 37.55
N GLN A 3 33.64 -70.88 37.59
CA GLN A 3 34.82 -70.37 36.87
C GLN A 3 34.37 -69.63 35.62
N GLN A 4 34.58 -68.26 35.59
CA GLN A 4 35.70 -67.59 34.91
C GLN A 4 35.36 -67.43 33.41
N LEU A 5 35.58 -66.37 32.70
CA LEU A 5 36.55 -65.27 32.65
C LEU A 5 36.18 -64.41 31.40
N PHE A 6 36.67 -63.17 31.37
CA PHE A 6 36.93 -62.30 30.16
C PHE A 6 35.73 -61.60 29.55
N SER A 7 35.75 -60.36 29.17
CA SER A 7 36.81 -59.37 29.06
C SER A 7 36.20 -57.97 28.82
N GLN A 8 36.97 -57.01 29.18
CA GLN A 8 36.76 -55.57 28.93
C GLN A 8 36.52 -55.29 27.44
N PHE A 9 35.54 -54.47 27.12
CA PHE A 9 35.62 -53.52 26.02
C PHE A 9 34.86 -52.25 26.42
N ALA A 10 35.63 -51.22 26.69
CA ALA A 10 35.17 -49.86 26.78
C ALA A 10 34.67 -49.42 25.42
N ARG A 11 33.41 -49.00 25.33
CA ARG A 11 32.91 -48.23 24.19
C ARG A 11 32.62 -46.82 24.63
N CYS A 12 33.54 -45.93 24.28
CA CYS A 12 33.32 -44.48 24.28
C CYS A 12 32.11 -44.14 23.40
N PHE A 13 31.02 -43.68 24.03
CA PHE A 13 29.96 -42.99 23.32
C PHE A 13 30.42 -41.56 23.10
N PHE A 14 30.88 -41.26 21.87
CA PHE A 14 31.02 -39.90 21.39
C PHE A 14 29.62 -39.30 21.26
N HIS A 15 29.29 -38.36 22.15
CA HIS A 15 28.19 -37.42 21.92
C HIS A 15 28.63 -36.45 20.82
N VAL A 16 28.13 -36.66 19.62
CA VAL A 16 28.19 -35.64 18.54
C VAL A 16 27.02 -34.70 18.79
N PRO A 17 27.24 -33.41 19.13
CA PRO A 17 26.17 -32.46 19.17
C PRO A 17 25.71 -32.25 17.72
N ILE A 18 24.49 -32.65 17.41
CA ILE A 18 23.82 -32.26 16.16
C ILE A 18 23.61 -30.74 16.24
N LEU A 19 24.51 -30.01 15.61
CA LEU A 19 24.34 -28.59 15.31
C LEU A 19 23.23 -28.50 14.27
N ILE A 20 21.99 -28.27 14.72
CA ILE A 20 20.91 -27.86 13.83
C ILE A 20 21.25 -26.44 13.38
N LEU A 21 21.94 -26.34 12.23
CA LEU A 21 22.02 -25.09 11.50
C LEU A 21 20.58 -24.72 11.10
N PHE A 22 19.97 -23.82 11.85
CA PHE A 22 18.87 -23.04 11.33
C PHE A 22 19.43 -22.24 10.14
N CYS A 23 19.20 -22.73 8.94
CA CYS A 23 19.26 -21.91 7.74
C CYS A 23 18.20 -20.82 7.93
N ILE A 24 18.60 -19.67 8.47
CA ILE A 24 17.88 -18.43 8.29
C ILE A 24 17.87 -18.24 6.77
N PRO A 25 16.69 -18.25 6.10
CA PRO A 25 16.69 -17.92 4.70
C PRO A 25 17.32 -16.53 4.59
N ASN A 26 18.47 -16.47 3.92
CA ASN A 26 19.06 -15.22 3.49
C ASN A 26 17.90 -14.36 2.97
N GLN A 27 17.65 -13.22 3.60
CA GLN A 27 16.86 -12.17 3.00
C GLN A 27 17.59 -11.78 1.71
N CYS A 28 17.26 -12.49 0.62
CA CYS A 28 17.58 -12.00 -0.71
C CYS A 28 16.96 -10.60 -0.76
N SER A 29 17.82 -9.61 -0.75
CA SER A 29 17.44 -8.26 -1.10
C SER A 29 16.85 -8.34 -2.50
N HIS A 30 15.53 -8.27 -2.62
CA HIS A 30 14.81 -8.22 -3.91
C HIS A 30 15.13 -6.92 -4.70
N ALA A 31 16.26 -6.29 -4.40
CA ALA A 31 16.64 -4.99 -4.94
C ALA A 31 16.98 -5.00 -6.44
N ASP A 32 17.12 -6.16 -7.09
CA ASP A 32 17.60 -6.23 -8.46
C ASP A 32 16.82 -7.15 -9.41
N GLN A 33 15.62 -7.57 -9.05
CA GLN A 33 14.79 -8.31 -10.01
C GLN A 33 14.02 -7.31 -10.89
N ILE A 34 14.64 -6.89 -11.97
CA ILE A 34 13.97 -6.22 -13.09
C ILE A 34 13.22 -7.30 -13.85
N GLY A 35 11.92 -7.37 -13.68
CA GLY A 35 11.06 -8.07 -14.64
C GLY A 35 11.24 -7.46 -16.03
N PRO A 36 11.29 -8.23 -17.09
CA PRO A 36 11.59 -7.72 -18.43
C PRO A 36 10.58 -6.71 -18.97
N THR A 37 9.49 -6.43 -18.27
CA THR A 37 8.38 -5.58 -18.75
C THR A 37 7.87 -4.56 -17.73
N GLY A 38 8.24 -4.67 -16.44
CA GLY A 38 7.62 -3.89 -15.35
C GLY A 38 8.41 -2.66 -14.89
N ILE A 39 7.75 -1.86 -14.05
CA ILE A 39 8.38 -0.79 -13.28
C ILE A 39 8.99 -1.41 -12.02
N SER A 40 10.21 -1.03 -11.69
CA SER A 40 10.96 -1.55 -10.53
C SER A 40 11.36 -0.42 -9.58
N ILE A 41 11.87 -0.78 -8.40
CA ILE A 41 12.48 0.17 -7.46
C ILE A 41 13.98 -0.04 -7.48
N LYS A 42 14.75 1.06 -7.68
CA LYS A 42 16.21 1.07 -7.56
C LYS A 42 16.68 2.16 -6.64
N LYS A 43 17.79 1.91 -5.94
CA LYS A 43 18.46 2.92 -5.14
C LYS A 43 19.60 3.55 -5.97
N ILE A 44 19.48 4.84 -6.29
CA ILE A 44 20.46 5.61 -7.04
C ILE A 44 20.86 6.80 -6.17
N ASP A 45 22.14 6.99 -5.92
CA ASP A 45 22.70 8.07 -5.09
C ASP A 45 22.02 8.19 -3.70
N GLY A 46 21.78 7.03 -3.07
CA GLY A 46 21.15 6.97 -1.74
C GLY A 46 19.63 7.16 -1.70
N ARG A 47 18.99 7.45 -2.85
CA ARG A 47 17.54 7.64 -2.99
C ARG A 47 16.86 6.46 -3.70
N HIS A 48 15.68 6.08 -3.24
CA HIS A 48 14.81 5.14 -3.94
C HIS A 48 14.08 5.82 -5.10
N TRP A 49 14.09 5.18 -6.26
CA TRP A 49 13.43 5.63 -7.47
C TRP A 49 12.53 4.55 -8.04
N LEU A 50 11.41 4.94 -8.59
CA LEU A 50 10.74 4.11 -9.60
C LEU A 50 11.57 4.17 -10.88
N VAL A 51 11.74 3.03 -11.54
CA VAL A 51 12.52 2.89 -12.76
C VAL A 51 11.69 2.12 -13.78
N ASP A 52 11.50 2.70 -14.95
CA ASP A 52 10.72 2.08 -16.02
C ASP A 52 11.49 0.99 -16.79
N SER A 53 10.82 0.32 -17.74
CA SER A 53 11.39 -0.74 -18.57
C SER A 53 12.54 -0.27 -19.48
N LEU A 54 12.71 1.04 -19.65
CA LEU A 54 13.83 1.64 -20.39
C LEU A 54 14.99 2.03 -19.45
N ASN A 55 14.91 1.66 -18.19
CA ASN A 55 15.88 2.05 -17.14
C ASN A 55 15.90 3.54 -16.81
N GLN A 56 14.82 4.27 -17.11
CA GLN A 56 14.70 5.68 -16.78
C GLN A 56 14.11 5.85 -15.38
N PRO A 57 14.84 6.48 -14.45
CA PRO A 57 14.31 6.83 -13.14
C PRO A 57 13.21 7.88 -13.25
N PHE A 58 12.19 7.79 -12.41
CA PHE A 58 11.15 8.81 -12.29
C PHE A 58 10.58 8.86 -10.87
N PHE A 59 10.02 10.00 -10.52
CA PHE A 59 9.19 10.20 -9.34
C PHE A 59 7.74 10.24 -9.81
N ALA A 60 6.90 9.33 -9.30
CA ALA A 60 5.51 9.29 -9.72
C ALA A 60 4.76 10.54 -9.25
N HIS A 61 4.16 11.26 -10.17
CA HIS A 61 3.43 12.50 -9.92
C HIS A 61 2.13 12.49 -10.71
N GLY A 62 0.98 12.45 -10.02
CA GLY A 62 -0.27 12.26 -10.72
C GLY A 62 -1.52 12.44 -9.87
N ILE A 63 -2.62 11.85 -10.34
CA ILE A 63 -3.96 11.99 -9.77
C ILE A 63 -4.57 10.62 -9.54
N THR A 64 -5.27 10.42 -8.42
CA THR A 64 -6.09 9.24 -8.12
C THR A 64 -7.55 9.44 -8.52
N HIS A 65 -8.36 8.40 -8.42
CA HIS A 65 -9.82 8.44 -8.60
C HIS A 65 -10.31 8.96 -9.97
N ALA A 66 -9.51 8.77 -11.02
CA ALA A 66 -9.94 9.13 -12.38
C ALA A 66 -11.21 8.37 -12.83
N SER A 67 -11.51 7.25 -12.20
CA SER A 67 -12.72 6.43 -12.45
C SER A 67 -13.92 6.81 -11.57
N ASN A 68 -13.93 7.99 -10.94
CA ASN A 68 -15.02 8.40 -10.08
C ASN A 68 -16.38 8.16 -10.76
N HIS A 69 -17.31 7.49 -10.08
CA HIS A 69 -18.63 7.04 -10.57
C HIS A 69 -19.54 8.15 -11.17
N ARG A 70 -19.10 9.39 -11.07
CA ARG A 70 -19.80 10.55 -11.57
C ARG A 70 -18.98 11.27 -12.62
N GLN A 71 -18.48 10.50 -13.59
CA GLN A 71 -17.73 11.01 -14.72
C GLN A 71 -18.41 12.26 -15.33
N ARG A 72 -17.89 13.43 -14.98
CA ARG A 72 -18.31 14.70 -15.54
C ARG A 72 -17.34 15.17 -16.62
N TYR A 73 -16.55 14.25 -17.17
CA TYR A 73 -15.56 14.51 -18.20
C TYR A 73 -15.34 13.28 -19.07
N ASP A 74 -14.95 13.54 -20.30
CA ASP A 74 -14.48 12.54 -21.25
C ASP A 74 -13.06 12.08 -20.87
N PHE A 75 -12.77 10.78 -20.91
CA PHE A 75 -11.47 10.25 -20.53
C PHE A 75 -10.33 10.68 -21.46
N THR A 76 -10.61 10.83 -22.75
CA THR A 76 -9.60 11.31 -23.71
C THR A 76 -9.22 12.75 -23.41
N ALA A 77 -10.22 13.61 -23.17
CA ALA A 77 -9.99 14.99 -22.76
C ALA A 77 -9.25 15.08 -21.43
N PHE A 78 -9.60 14.22 -20.45
CA PHE A 78 -8.91 14.15 -19.16
C PHE A 78 -7.44 13.75 -19.31
N SER A 79 -7.16 12.72 -20.10
CA SER A 79 -5.79 12.28 -20.38
C SER A 79 -4.96 13.41 -21.03
N ILE A 80 -5.51 14.09 -22.03
CA ILE A 80 -4.85 15.23 -22.68
C ILE A 80 -4.56 16.34 -21.67
N ALA A 81 -5.53 16.67 -20.80
CA ALA A 81 -5.36 17.69 -19.77
C ALA A 81 -4.28 17.32 -18.76
N CYS A 82 -4.25 16.06 -18.27
CA CYS A 82 -3.23 15.55 -17.35
C CYS A 82 -1.83 15.63 -17.97
N LYS A 83 -1.65 15.15 -19.20
CA LYS A 83 -0.37 15.19 -19.90
C LYS A 83 0.11 16.61 -20.18
N LYS A 84 -0.80 17.49 -20.57
CA LYS A 84 -0.50 18.92 -20.79
C LYS A 84 -0.01 19.62 -19.52
N LEU A 85 -0.47 19.17 -18.35
CA LEU A 85 0.03 19.64 -17.05
C LEU A 85 1.37 19.00 -16.67
N GLY A 86 1.75 17.88 -17.30
CA GLY A 86 2.99 17.16 -17.04
C GLY A 86 2.86 16.09 -15.97
N PHE A 87 1.65 15.62 -15.65
CA PHE A 87 1.51 14.40 -14.84
C PHE A 87 2.08 13.20 -15.60
N ASN A 88 2.80 12.34 -14.89
CA ASN A 88 3.50 11.20 -15.45
C ASN A 88 2.95 9.85 -15.00
N ALA A 89 1.93 9.85 -14.13
CA ALA A 89 1.30 8.63 -13.64
C ALA A 89 -0.16 8.87 -13.21
N TYR A 90 -0.95 7.78 -13.17
CA TYR A 90 -2.24 7.74 -12.48
C TYR A 90 -2.11 6.95 -11.18
N GLY A 91 -2.73 7.43 -10.12
CA GLY A 91 -2.89 6.69 -8.88
C GLY A 91 -3.94 5.60 -9.02
N TYR A 92 -4.32 5.00 -7.89
CA TYR A 92 -5.37 3.99 -7.86
C TYR A 92 -6.73 4.53 -8.33
N GLY A 93 -7.62 3.62 -8.74
CA GLY A 93 -8.89 4.00 -9.40
C GLY A 93 -8.70 4.49 -10.82
N CYS A 94 -7.66 4.01 -11.51
CA CYS A 94 -7.45 4.27 -12.94
C CYS A 94 -8.45 3.45 -13.78
N PRO A 95 -9.32 4.10 -14.58
CA PRO A 95 -10.25 3.40 -15.43
C PRO A 95 -9.54 2.70 -16.59
N GLU A 96 -10.16 1.67 -17.13
CA GLU A 96 -9.58 0.86 -18.21
C GLU A 96 -9.15 1.69 -19.42
N GLN A 97 -9.95 2.69 -19.77
CA GLN A 97 -9.70 3.59 -20.88
C GLN A 97 -8.39 4.41 -20.77
N LEU A 98 -7.86 4.56 -19.57
CA LEU A 98 -6.62 5.32 -19.29
C LEU A 98 -5.39 4.43 -19.07
N ARG A 99 -5.56 3.12 -18.88
CA ARG A 99 -4.47 2.19 -18.49
C ARG A 99 -3.36 2.07 -19.53
N GLY A 100 -3.67 2.26 -20.79
CA GLY A 100 -2.67 2.25 -21.87
C GLY A 100 -1.83 3.53 -21.99
N ASP A 101 -2.17 4.57 -21.26
CA ASP A 101 -1.70 5.93 -21.48
C ASP A 101 -0.48 6.30 -20.64
N LEU A 102 -0.65 6.42 -19.34
CA LEU A 102 0.42 6.67 -18.37
C LEU A 102 0.62 5.45 -17.44
N PRO A 103 1.78 5.32 -16.79
CA PRO A 103 1.93 4.41 -15.66
C PRO A 103 0.82 4.59 -14.62
N TYR A 104 0.35 3.51 -14.02
CA TYR A 104 -0.74 3.58 -13.04
C TYR A 104 -0.58 2.58 -11.90
N VAL A 105 -1.21 2.89 -10.76
CA VAL A 105 -1.32 1.99 -9.62
C VAL A 105 -2.62 1.19 -9.75
N GLU A 106 -2.51 -0.12 -9.79
CA GLU A 106 -3.66 -1.02 -9.73
C GLU A 106 -4.16 -1.19 -8.29
N SER A 107 -5.45 -1.29 -8.07
CA SER A 107 -5.98 -1.47 -6.74
C SER A 107 -7.16 -2.44 -6.70
N TRP A 108 -7.15 -3.31 -5.69
CA TRP A 108 -8.12 -4.37 -5.52
C TRP A 108 -8.86 -4.20 -4.19
N ASN A 109 -10.08 -3.71 -4.21
CA ASN A 109 -10.83 -3.45 -2.98
C ASN A 109 -11.76 -4.60 -2.58
N HIS A 110 -11.55 -5.82 -3.10
CA HIS A 110 -12.57 -6.88 -3.03
C HIS A 110 -12.11 -8.19 -2.39
N LEU A 111 -10.85 -8.31 -2.00
CA LEU A 111 -10.35 -9.59 -1.50
C LEU A 111 -10.83 -9.88 -0.09
N VAL A 112 -10.66 -8.92 0.81
CA VAL A 112 -11.22 -8.93 2.15
C VAL A 112 -11.74 -7.53 2.50
N PRO A 113 -12.94 -7.39 3.01
CA PRO A 113 -13.59 -6.09 3.19
C PRO A 113 -13.23 -5.44 4.53
N ILE A 114 -11.96 -5.29 4.86
CA ILE A 114 -11.50 -4.58 6.05
C ILE A 114 -11.10 -3.16 5.65
N SER A 115 -12.09 -2.32 5.43
CA SER A 115 -11.84 -0.91 5.09
C SER A 115 -12.67 -0.01 5.96
N THR A 116 -12.11 1.15 6.36
CA THR A 116 -12.83 2.16 7.14
C THR A 116 -14.01 2.79 6.39
N TYR A 117 -14.06 2.66 5.07
CA TYR A 117 -15.16 3.17 4.24
C TYR A 117 -16.37 2.24 4.16
N ARG A 118 -16.23 1.00 4.58
CA ARG A 118 -17.33 0.05 4.53
C ARG A 118 -18.13 0.13 5.80
N ASP A 119 -19.44 0.24 5.66
CA ASP A 119 -20.33 0.15 6.80
C ASP A 119 -20.31 -1.28 7.37
N GLU A 120 -20.81 -1.42 8.58
CA GLU A 120 -20.81 -2.67 9.32
C GLU A 120 -21.59 -3.80 8.64
N LYS A 121 -22.52 -3.48 7.73
CA LYS A 121 -23.29 -4.45 6.97
C LYS A 121 -22.51 -5.08 5.84
N SER A 122 -21.46 -4.41 5.38
CA SER A 122 -20.57 -4.88 4.32
C SER A 122 -19.30 -5.58 4.82
N PHE A 123 -19.08 -5.68 6.13
CA PHE A 123 -17.99 -6.47 6.69
C PHE A 123 -18.33 -7.97 6.65
N HIS A 124 -17.66 -8.67 5.79
CA HIS A 124 -17.68 -10.13 5.75
C HIS A 124 -16.33 -10.66 6.23
N PHE A 125 -16.21 -10.91 7.53
CA PHE A 125 -15.07 -11.67 8.03
C PHE A 125 -15.13 -13.09 7.47
N VAL A 126 -13.98 -13.61 7.07
CA VAL A 126 -13.83 -14.96 6.55
C VAL A 126 -12.96 -15.80 7.49
N ASP A 127 -13.14 -17.11 7.47
CA ASP A 127 -12.21 -18.03 8.12
C ASP A 127 -10.94 -18.13 7.29
N ILE A 128 -9.98 -17.23 7.55
CA ILE A 128 -8.73 -17.16 6.78
C ILE A 128 -7.87 -18.44 6.92
N PHE A 129 -8.14 -19.28 7.91
CA PHE A 129 -7.47 -20.56 8.10
C PHE A 129 -8.13 -21.70 7.32
N ASP A 130 -9.32 -21.46 6.75
CA ASP A 130 -10.01 -22.46 5.95
C ASP A 130 -9.37 -22.58 4.55
N PRO A 131 -8.90 -23.77 4.14
CA PRO A 131 -8.34 -24.00 2.82
C PRO A 131 -9.24 -23.59 1.66
N ALA A 132 -10.56 -23.70 1.80
CA ALA A 132 -11.50 -23.29 0.78
C ALA A 132 -11.54 -21.76 0.61
N GLU A 133 -11.49 -21.00 1.71
CA GLU A 133 -11.41 -19.56 1.67
C GLU A 133 -10.05 -19.08 1.14
N GLN A 134 -8.95 -19.74 1.50
CA GLN A 134 -7.64 -19.46 0.94
C GLN A 134 -7.61 -19.69 -0.59
N ALA A 135 -8.21 -20.78 -1.05
CA ALA A 135 -8.33 -21.07 -2.49
C ALA A 135 -9.19 -20.02 -3.22
N ARG A 136 -10.26 -19.54 -2.58
CA ARG A 136 -11.12 -18.47 -3.11
C ARG A 136 -10.34 -17.15 -3.24
N LEU A 137 -9.54 -16.79 -2.24
CA LEU A 137 -8.67 -15.61 -2.27
C LEU A 137 -7.59 -15.73 -3.35
N ASP A 138 -6.90 -16.89 -3.45
CA ASP A 138 -5.90 -17.16 -4.50
C ASP A 138 -6.52 -17.00 -5.89
N ALA A 139 -7.71 -17.55 -6.12
CA ALA A 139 -8.44 -17.39 -7.39
C ALA A 139 -8.82 -15.93 -7.67
N GLY A 140 -9.23 -15.18 -6.65
CA GLY A 140 -9.55 -13.75 -6.77
C GLY A 140 -8.32 -12.92 -7.16
N VAL A 141 -7.18 -13.17 -6.53
CA VAL A 141 -5.90 -12.54 -6.89
C VAL A 141 -5.50 -12.89 -8.32
N LYS A 142 -5.62 -14.16 -8.71
CA LYS A 142 -5.35 -14.61 -10.09
C LYS A 142 -6.17 -13.83 -11.10
N ALA A 143 -7.48 -13.76 -10.91
CA ALA A 143 -8.38 -13.04 -11.82
C ALA A 143 -8.03 -11.54 -11.93
N ASN A 144 -7.67 -10.91 -10.81
CA ASN A 144 -7.23 -9.52 -10.79
C ASN A 144 -5.92 -9.31 -11.55
N CYS A 145 -4.92 -10.17 -11.34
CA CYS A 145 -3.65 -10.12 -12.07
C CYS A 145 -3.87 -10.30 -13.58
N GLU A 146 -4.68 -11.28 -13.99
CA GLU A 146 -4.99 -11.54 -15.40
C GLU A 146 -5.65 -10.34 -16.07
N LYS A 147 -6.60 -9.69 -15.37
CA LYS A 147 -7.24 -8.48 -15.87
C LYS A 147 -6.25 -7.32 -16.02
N SER A 148 -5.35 -7.16 -15.08
CA SER A 148 -4.38 -6.06 -15.07
C SER A 148 -3.31 -6.19 -16.16
N ARG A 149 -2.97 -7.41 -16.57
CA ARG A 149 -1.94 -7.70 -17.58
C ARG A 149 -2.22 -7.19 -18.99
N GLN A 150 -3.38 -6.62 -19.27
CA GLN A 150 -3.66 -6.04 -20.58
C GLN A 150 -2.71 -4.87 -20.93
N HIS A 151 -2.14 -4.20 -19.91
CA HIS A 151 -1.19 -3.10 -20.06
C HIS A 151 0.04 -3.26 -19.15
N PRO A 152 0.82 -4.36 -19.27
CA PRO A 152 1.83 -4.73 -18.27
C PRO A 152 2.94 -3.68 -18.11
N LYS A 153 3.35 -3.00 -19.18
CA LYS A 153 4.39 -1.96 -19.11
C LYS A 153 3.97 -0.69 -18.38
N LYS A 154 2.70 -0.57 -18.03
CA LYS A 154 2.12 0.62 -17.40
C LYS A 154 1.77 0.41 -15.93
N ILE A 155 1.77 -0.82 -15.43
CA ILE A 155 1.49 -1.08 -14.03
C ILE A 155 2.70 -0.67 -13.19
N ILE A 156 2.51 0.29 -12.29
CA ILE A 156 3.52 0.63 -11.26
C ILE A 156 3.56 -0.47 -10.21
N GLY A 157 2.40 -0.92 -9.76
CA GLY A 157 2.28 -1.98 -8.78
C GLY A 157 0.85 -2.10 -8.24
N TYR A 158 0.67 -3.02 -7.32
CA TYR A 158 -0.61 -3.44 -6.77
C TYR A 158 -0.82 -2.92 -5.36
N CYS A 159 -1.96 -2.25 -5.14
CA CYS A 159 -2.51 -2.00 -3.80
C CYS A 159 -3.69 -2.94 -3.55
N TRP A 160 -3.84 -3.44 -2.32
CA TRP A 160 -4.89 -4.40 -1.97
C TRP A 160 -6.13 -3.71 -1.41
N THR A 161 -6.16 -3.46 -0.10
CA THR A 161 -7.33 -2.88 0.55
C THR A 161 -7.19 -1.37 0.73
N ASP A 162 -8.27 -0.63 0.49
CA ASP A 162 -8.31 0.81 0.72
C ASP A 162 -8.55 1.13 2.20
N LEU A 163 -7.72 1.99 2.78
CA LEU A 163 -7.77 2.37 4.19
C LEU A 163 -8.00 1.17 5.11
N ALA A 164 -7.16 0.15 4.94
CA ALA A 164 -7.24 -1.06 5.72
C ALA A 164 -7.23 -0.74 7.22
N ALA A 165 -8.18 -1.30 7.95
CA ALA A 165 -8.31 -1.18 9.39
C ALA A 165 -8.41 -2.56 10.01
N TRP A 166 -7.69 -2.75 11.11
CA TRP A 166 -7.61 -4.02 11.83
C TRP A 166 -8.08 -3.84 13.30
N PRO A 167 -9.36 -3.49 13.52
CA PRO A 167 -9.85 -3.26 14.87
C PRO A 167 -10.00 -4.56 15.64
N LEU A 168 -9.76 -4.53 16.95
CA LEU A 168 -10.13 -5.60 17.87
C LEU A 168 -11.58 -5.48 18.34
N SER A 169 -12.08 -4.26 18.46
CA SER A 169 -13.49 -3.98 18.67
C SER A 169 -13.86 -2.76 17.87
N ASN A 170 -14.94 -2.83 17.13
CA ASN A 170 -15.57 -1.67 16.51
C ASN A 170 -16.81 -1.28 17.28
N SER A 171 -17.49 -0.22 16.86
CA SER A 171 -18.72 0.27 17.48
C SER A 171 -19.86 -0.77 17.55
N THR A 172 -19.76 -1.86 16.79
CA THR A 172 -20.70 -2.99 16.78
C THR A 172 -20.26 -4.16 17.62
N GLY A 173 -19.06 -4.12 18.20
CA GLY A 173 -18.48 -5.28 18.89
C GLY A 173 -18.08 -6.42 17.95
N LYS A 174 -18.04 -6.18 16.64
CA LYS A 174 -17.62 -7.15 15.63
C LYS A 174 -16.17 -6.89 15.24
N ASP A 175 -15.32 -7.87 15.41
CA ASP A 175 -13.93 -7.89 14.97
C ASP A 175 -13.56 -9.27 14.47
N TRP A 176 -12.43 -9.39 13.80
CA TRP A 176 -12.04 -10.65 13.19
C TRP A 176 -11.68 -11.73 14.22
N VAL A 177 -11.09 -11.34 15.35
CA VAL A 177 -10.78 -12.27 16.46
C VAL A 177 -12.08 -12.85 17.04
N THR A 178 -13.05 -11.99 17.33
CA THR A 178 -14.38 -12.40 17.84
C THR A 178 -15.09 -13.31 16.83
N PHE A 179 -15.00 -13.00 15.54
CA PHE A 179 -15.57 -13.84 14.48
C PHE A 179 -14.94 -15.24 14.51
N ILE A 180 -13.62 -15.37 14.41
CA ILE A 180 -12.93 -16.67 14.41
C ILE A 180 -13.24 -17.46 15.70
N ARG A 181 -13.25 -16.79 16.84
CA ARG A 181 -13.55 -17.38 18.14
C ARG A 181 -14.97 -17.92 18.23
N SER A 182 -15.93 -17.35 17.51
CA SER A 182 -17.33 -17.77 17.50
C SER A 182 -17.64 -18.89 16.49
N LEU A 183 -16.70 -19.26 15.66
CA LEU A 183 -16.89 -20.33 14.67
C LEU A 183 -17.17 -21.67 15.38
N PRO A 184 -17.96 -22.57 14.76
CA PRO A 184 -18.23 -23.91 15.29
C PRO A 184 -16.95 -24.70 15.56
N GLU A 185 -17.00 -25.55 16.56
CA GLU A 185 -15.91 -26.49 16.80
C GLU A 185 -15.66 -27.38 15.58
N GLY A 186 -14.36 -27.68 15.32
CA GLY A 186 -13.95 -28.46 14.16
C GLY A 186 -13.65 -27.63 12.92
N THR A 187 -14.03 -26.34 12.84
CA THR A 187 -13.63 -25.47 11.76
C THR A 187 -12.14 -25.08 11.86
N SER A 188 -11.52 -24.77 10.72
CA SER A 188 -10.09 -24.46 10.65
C SER A 188 -9.71 -23.28 11.52
N GLY A 189 -10.48 -22.18 11.49
CA GLY A 189 -10.24 -21.01 12.32
C GLY A 189 -10.41 -21.28 13.81
N ARG A 190 -11.46 -22.02 14.19
CA ARG A 190 -11.67 -22.40 15.60
C ARG A 190 -10.51 -23.24 16.13
N LYS A 191 -10.03 -24.19 15.34
CA LYS A 191 -8.85 -24.99 15.66
C LYS A 191 -7.59 -24.14 15.77
N ALA A 192 -7.36 -23.25 14.82
CA ALA A 192 -6.22 -22.32 14.86
C ALA A 192 -6.23 -21.46 16.14
N TYR A 193 -7.41 -20.97 16.57
CA TYR A 193 -7.53 -20.26 17.84
C TYR A 193 -7.22 -21.14 19.05
N GLN A 194 -7.70 -22.39 19.08
CA GLN A 194 -7.41 -23.33 20.17
C GLN A 194 -5.92 -23.69 20.21
N ASP A 195 -5.28 -23.91 19.07
CA ASP A 195 -3.84 -24.20 19.00
C ASP A 195 -3.00 -23.01 19.43
N PHE A 196 -3.39 -21.80 19.04
CA PHE A 196 -2.80 -20.55 19.54
C PHE A 196 -2.87 -20.48 21.07
N LEU A 197 -4.02 -20.79 21.70
CA LEU A 197 -4.18 -20.74 23.15
C LEU A 197 -3.26 -21.71 23.91
N LYS A 198 -2.90 -22.84 23.30
CA LYS A 198 -1.97 -23.83 23.91
C LYS A 198 -0.54 -23.31 23.95
N THR A 199 -0.16 -22.44 23.04
CA THR A 199 1.22 -21.94 22.91
C THR A 199 1.37 -20.49 23.36
N TRP A 200 0.25 -19.79 23.54
CA TRP A 200 0.29 -18.38 23.94
C TRP A 200 0.74 -18.24 25.39
N THR A 201 1.74 -17.41 25.59
CA THR A 201 2.19 -16.95 26.91
C THR A 201 1.90 -15.46 27.05
N PRO A 202 1.46 -15.01 28.23
CA PRO A 202 1.24 -13.58 28.45
C PRO A 202 2.49 -12.76 28.11
N ASP A 203 2.33 -11.80 27.20
CA ASP A 203 3.32 -10.79 26.90
C ASP A 203 2.87 -9.46 27.50
N THR A 204 3.79 -8.74 28.13
CA THR A 204 3.50 -7.44 28.75
C THR A 204 3.12 -6.38 27.70
N ASN A 205 3.44 -6.60 26.42
CA ASN A 205 3.26 -5.63 25.35
C ASN A 205 2.01 -5.88 24.47
N LEU A 206 1.48 -7.11 24.47
CA LEU A 206 0.34 -7.49 23.63
C LEU A 206 -0.71 -8.27 24.41
N SER A 207 -1.96 -7.83 24.31
CA SER A 207 -3.07 -8.65 24.78
C SER A 207 -3.20 -9.93 23.95
N LYS A 208 -3.85 -10.95 24.51
CA LYS A 208 -4.13 -12.19 23.82
C LYS A 208 -4.84 -11.98 22.48
N ASP A 209 -5.81 -11.09 22.45
CA ASP A 209 -6.58 -10.81 21.24
C ASP A 209 -5.76 -10.04 20.19
N GLN A 210 -4.86 -9.13 20.60
CA GLN A 210 -3.89 -8.51 19.68
C GLN A 210 -2.92 -9.54 19.09
N ALA A 211 -2.40 -10.44 19.91
CA ALA A 211 -1.51 -11.49 19.43
C ALA A 211 -2.20 -12.44 18.43
N PHE A 212 -3.47 -12.79 18.68
CA PHE A 212 -4.23 -13.60 17.74
C PHE A 212 -4.62 -12.83 16.47
N LEU A 213 -4.93 -11.54 16.55
CA LEU A 213 -5.16 -10.69 15.39
C LEU A 213 -3.93 -10.63 14.46
N ARG A 214 -2.73 -10.57 15.04
CA ARG A 214 -1.49 -10.67 14.26
C ARG A 214 -1.37 -12.01 13.52
N LEU A 215 -1.78 -13.12 14.15
CA LEU A 215 -1.79 -14.42 13.49
C LEU A 215 -2.77 -14.46 12.31
N ILE A 216 -3.96 -13.87 12.48
CA ILE A 216 -4.93 -13.69 11.38
C ILE A 216 -4.31 -12.85 10.24
N ALA A 217 -3.70 -11.72 10.58
CA ALA A 217 -3.05 -10.84 9.61
C ALA A 217 -1.92 -11.54 8.85
N ARG A 218 -1.06 -12.27 9.57
CA ARG A 218 0.00 -13.09 8.98
C ARG A 218 -0.54 -14.04 7.93
N GLU A 219 -1.60 -14.78 8.27
CA GLU A 219 -2.18 -15.75 7.36
C GLU A 219 -2.84 -15.08 6.15
N TYR A 220 -3.56 -13.99 6.35
CA TYR A 220 -4.13 -13.19 5.27
C TYR A 220 -3.06 -12.67 4.30
N PHE A 221 -2.04 -12.01 4.81
CA PHE A 221 -0.97 -11.46 3.96
C PHE A 221 -0.15 -12.55 3.29
N ARG A 222 0.04 -13.69 3.95
CA ARG A 222 0.68 -14.86 3.35
C ARG A 222 -0.10 -15.34 2.13
N VAL A 223 -1.40 -15.53 2.25
CA VAL A 223 -2.26 -16.02 1.16
C VAL A 223 -2.28 -15.03 -0.01
N VAL A 224 -2.63 -13.78 0.27
CA VAL A 224 -2.78 -12.74 -0.77
C VAL A 224 -1.43 -12.40 -1.41
N GLY A 225 -0.40 -12.20 -0.60
CA GLY A 225 0.93 -11.81 -1.09
C GLY A 225 1.61 -12.91 -1.89
N THR A 226 1.53 -14.17 -1.43
CA THR A 226 2.06 -15.32 -2.18
C THR A 226 1.33 -15.49 -3.51
N ALA A 227 0.00 -15.38 -3.51
CA ALA A 227 -0.79 -15.47 -4.73
C ALA A 227 -0.45 -14.33 -5.70
N ASN A 228 -0.32 -13.09 -5.22
CA ASN A 228 0.05 -11.95 -6.06
C ASN A 228 1.40 -12.18 -6.73
N ARG A 229 2.42 -12.56 -5.97
CA ARG A 229 3.76 -12.85 -6.50
C ARG A 229 3.78 -14.05 -7.45
N LYS A 230 2.96 -15.06 -7.20
CA LYS A 230 2.81 -16.25 -8.06
C LYS A 230 2.21 -15.89 -9.43
N TYR A 231 1.17 -15.07 -9.44
CA TYR A 231 0.45 -14.75 -10.68
C TYR A 231 0.99 -13.53 -11.41
N ASP A 232 1.72 -12.67 -10.71
CA ASP A 232 2.40 -11.53 -11.31
C ASP A 232 3.73 -11.25 -10.58
N PRO A 233 4.82 -11.95 -10.95
CA PRO A 233 6.13 -11.79 -10.34
C PRO A 233 6.83 -10.47 -10.69
N ASP A 234 6.42 -9.83 -11.79
CA ASP A 234 7.18 -8.75 -12.44
C ASP A 234 6.82 -7.35 -11.93
N HIS A 235 5.67 -7.19 -11.27
CA HIS A 235 5.23 -5.88 -10.80
C HIS A 235 5.36 -5.72 -9.29
N LEU A 236 5.49 -4.46 -8.87
CA LEU A 236 5.61 -4.12 -7.46
C LEU A 236 4.33 -4.42 -6.69
N ILE A 237 4.49 -4.74 -5.42
CA ILE A 237 3.40 -4.93 -4.48
C ILE A 237 3.54 -3.90 -3.38
N PHE A 238 2.51 -3.04 -3.23
CA PHE A 238 2.42 -2.04 -2.17
C PHE A 238 1.60 -2.53 -0.97
N GLY A 239 0.84 -3.60 -1.13
CA GLY A 239 -0.02 -4.15 -0.09
C GLY A 239 -1.25 -3.28 0.21
N ASP A 240 -1.71 -3.35 1.45
CA ASP A 240 -2.81 -2.52 1.92
C ASP A 240 -2.40 -1.05 1.98
N ARG A 241 -3.35 -0.14 1.69
CA ARG A 241 -3.17 1.29 1.86
C ARG A 241 -3.61 1.71 3.26
N PHE A 242 -2.74 2.37 3.98
CA PHE A 242 -3.01 2.84 5.34
C PHE A 242 -3.06 4.36 5.40
N SER A 243 -3.99 4.89 6.21
CA SER A 243 -3.85 6.24 6.75
C SER A 243 -2.98 6.21 8.02
N PHE A 244 -2.59 7.38 8.52
CA PHE A 244 -1.88 7.43 9.80
C PHE A 244 -2.73 6.93 11.00
N GLN A 245 -4.05 6.96 10.88
CA GLN A 245 -4.98 6.49 11.90
C GLN A 245 -5.14 4.96 11.86
N THR A 246 -5.01 4.35 10.69
CA THR A 246 -5.19 2.91 10.50
C THR A 246 -3.88 2.14 10.43
N PHE A 247 -2.74 2.83 10.44
CA PHE A 247 -1.43 2.22 10.42
C PHE A 247 -1.14 1.57 11.78
N ASP A 248 -1.28 0.25 11.84
CA ASP A 248 -0.92 -0.55 13.00
C ASP A 248 0.46 -1.19 12.76
N PRO A 249 1.50 -0.81 13.54
CA PRO A 249 2.85 -1.33 13.38
C PRO A 249 2.95 -2.85 13.44
N ASP A 250 2.16 -3.49 14.29
CA ASP A 250 2.23 -4.94 14.48
C ASP A 250 1.55 -5.70 13.33
N ILE A 251 0.48 -5.16 12.79
CA ILE A 251 -0.18 -5.69 11.60
C ILE A 251 0.69 -5.48 10.36
N VAL A 252 1.25 -4.28 10.20
CA VAL A 252 2.11 -3.96 9.04
C VAL A 252 3.34 -4.85 9.00
N LYS A 253 3.95 -5.18 10.14
CA LYS A 253 5.08 -6.13 10.21
C LYS A 253 4.75 -7.48 9.57
N GLU A 254 3.53 -7.98 9.72
CA GLU A 254 3.10 -9.24 9.12
C GLU A 254 2.93 -9.14 7.59
N MET A 255 2.76 -7.94 7.05
CA MET A 255 2.66 -7.66 5.61
C MET A 255 4.05 -7.54 4.94
N LEU A 256 5.08 -7.05 5.67
CA LEU A 256 6.39 -6.69 5.11
C LEU A 256 7.07 -7.77 4.24
N PRO A 257 6.96 -9.08 4.55
CA PRO A 257 7.58 -10.11 3.72
C PRO A 257 7.03 -10.20 2.28
N TYR A 258 5.86 -9.65 2.05
CA TYR A 258 5.11 -9.81 0.79
C TYR A 258 5.06 -8.55 -0.06
N VAL A 259 5.60 -7.43 0.41
CA VAL A 259 5.51 -6.12 -0.27
C VAL A 259 6.88 -5.56 -0.62
N ASP A 260 6.94 -4.77 -1.68
CA ASP A 260 8.16 -4.10 -2.14
C ASP A 260 8.27 -2.68 -1.58
N ALA A 261 7.14 -2.03 -1.33
CA ALA A 261 7.02 -0.70 -0.75
C ALA A 261 5.72 -0.58 0.05
N ILE A 262 5.54 0.52 0.77
CA ILE A 262 4.35 0.80 1.60
C ILE A 262 3.52 1.90 0.95
N ALA A 263 2.20 1.70 0.88
CA ALA A 263 1.25 2.69 0.41
C ALA A 263 0.63 3.45 1.60
N ILE A 264 0.82 4.78 1.62
CA ILE A 264 0.29 5.66 2.67
C ILE A 264 -0.64 6.71 2.07
N GLN A 265 -1.73 6.96 2.75
CA GLN A 265 -2.71 8.01 2.45
C GLN A 265 -2.69 9.06 3.56
N PRO A 266 -1.84 10.11 3.46
CA PRO A 266 -1.70 11.12 4.49
C PRO A 266 -2.82 12.17 4.37
N TYR A 267 -4.07 11.74 4.57
CA TYR A 267 -5.23 12.62 4.47
C TYR A 267 -5.13 13.86 5.33
N PHE A 268 -5.65 14.97 4.82
CA PHE A 268 -5.90 16.22 5.54
C PHE A 268 -4.65 16.90 6.11
N MET A 269 -3.48 16.61 5.54
CA MET A 269 -2.24 17.25 5.94
C MET A 269 -1.88 18.35 4.94
N GLU A 270 -1.96 19.61 5.38
CA GLU A 270 -1.52 20.77 4.58
C GLU A 270 -0.01 20.80 4.41
N LEU A 271 0.71 20.25 5.39
CA LEU A 271 2.16 20.17 5.38
C LEU A 271 2.62 18.73 5.19
N PHE A 272 3.74 18.57 4.53
CA PHE A 272 4.35 17.27 4.35
C PHE A 272 4.70 16.62 5.70
N PRO A 273 4.12 15.47 6.05
CA PRO A 273 4.21 14.88 7.39
C PRO A 273 5.49 14.07 7.58
N LYS A 274 6.65 14.72 7.35
CA LYS A 274 7.96 14.06 7.31
C LYS A 274 8.24 13.20 8.54
N LYS A 275 7.98 13.71 9.76
CA LYS A 275 8.25 12.97 10.99
C LYS A 275 7.53 11.61 11.04
N LYS A 276 6.23 11.58 10.72
CA LYS A 276 5.45 10.33 10.71
C LYS A 276 5.94 9.38 9.62
N LEU A 277 6.32 9.89 8.47
CA LEU A 277 6.87 9.09 7.38
C LEU A 277 8.26 8.55 7.70
N ASP A 278 9.11 9.32 8.39
CA ASP A 278 10.40 8.85 8.92
C ASP A 278 10.21 7.69 9.91
N GLU A 279 9.22 7.78 10.81
CA GLU A 279 8.88 6.70 11.76
C GLU A 279 8.44 5.42 11.03
N ILE A 280 7.57 5.54 10.01
CA ILE A 280 7.13 4.42 9.18
C ILE A 280 8.31 3.82 8.41
N TYR A 281 9.15 4.64 7.79
CA TYR A 281 10.32 4.15 7.07
C TYR A 281 11.32 3.45 7.99
N ALA A 282 11.58 4.02 9.16
CA ALA A 282 12.46 3.40 10.16
C ALA A 282 11.92 2.04 10.64
N LEU A 283 10.60 1.92 10.82
CA LEU A 283 9.95 0.67 11.23
C LEU A 283 9.99 -0.39 10.14
N THR A 284 9.75 0.00 8.88
CA THR A 284 9.49 -0.95 7.78
C THR A 284 10.71 -1.23 6.92
N GLY A 285 11.65 -0.29 6.84
CA GLY A 285 12.77 -0.33 5.90
C GLY A 285 12.34 -0.25 4.43
N LYS A 286 11.05 -0.06 4.15
CA LYS A 286 10.48 -0.05 2.80
C LYS A 286 10.25 1.37 2.30
N PRO A 287 10.54 1.67 1.03
CA PRO A 287 10.17 2.96 0.44
C PRO A 287 8.65 3.15 0.47
N ILE A 288 8.21 4.40 0.36
CA ILE A 288 6.80 4.78 0.57
C ILE A 288 6.25 5.43 -0.69
N LEU A 289 5.05 5.02 -1.09
CA LEU A 289 4.23 5.69 -2.09
C LEU A 289 3.12 6.46 -1.38
N LEU A 290 3.06 7.78 -1.59
CA LEU A 290 1.96 8.60 -1.10
C LEU A 290 0.82 8.54 -2.12
N CYS A 291 -0.14 7.68 -1.87
CA CYS A 291 -1.09 7.30 -2.89
C CYS A 291 -2.39 8.09 -2.87
N ASP A 292 -2.58 8.99 -1.91
CA ASP A 292 -3.75 9.85 -1.87
C ASP A 292 -3.58 11.01 -0.88
N PHE A 293 -3.50 12.24 -1.39
CA PHE A 293 -3.52 13.44 -0.57
C PHE A 293 -4.22 14.58 -1.33
N ALA A 294 -4.70 15.58 -0.61
CA ALA A 294 -5.21 16.81 -1.21
C ALA A 294 -5.08 17.98 -0.23
N ILE A 295 -4.94 19.16 -0.77
CA ILE A 295 -5.07 20.42 -0.03
C ILE A 295 -6.42 21.01 -0.39
N ARG A 296 -7.26 21.18 0.61
CA ARG A 296 -8.60 21.74 0.45
C ARG A 296 -8.55 23.25 0.47
N PHE A 297 -9.47 23.90 -0.23
CA PHE A 297 -9.55 25.36 -0.32
C PHE A 297 -10.98 25.85 -0.37
N GLN A 298 -11.19 27.15 -0.14
CA GLN A 298 -12.52 27.75 0.02
C GLN A 298 -13.05 28.41 -1.24
N ASP A 299 -12.23 29.11 -2.01
CA ASP A 299 -12.62 29.93 -3.18
C ASP A 299 -13.82 30.85 -2.87
N GLY A 300 -13.77 31.53 -1.73
CA GLY A 300 -14.82 32.50 -1.32
C GLY A 300 -16.10 31.88 -0.76
N GLU A 301 -16.27 30.55 -0.74
CA GLU A 301 -17.40 29.90 -0.11
C GLU A 301 -17.09 29.57 1.36
N LYS A 302 -18.02 29.86 2.29
CA LYS A 302 -17.89 29.39 3.68
C LYS A 302 -17.94 27.86 3.70
N ASN A 303 -16.82 27.24 3.98
CA ASN A 303 -16.74 25.80 4.11
C ASN A 303 -16.87 25.40 5.58
N ILE A 304 -17.76 24.46 5.87
CA ILE A 304 -18.02 23.93 7.23
C ILE A 304 -17.04 22.79 7.53
N SER A 305 -15.81 22.88 7.08
CA SER A 305 -14.81 21.85 7.39
C SER A 305 -14.19 22.12 8.76
N ALA A 306 -14.12 21.09 9.60
CA ALA A 306 -13.33 21.13 10.84
C ALA A 306 -11.81 21.19 10.59
N TRP A 307 -11.39 21.10 9.33
CA TRP A 307 -10.01 21.09 8.89
C TRP A 307 -9.60 22.50 8.44
N LYS A 308 -8.35 22.85 8.71
CA LYS A 308 -7.77 24.07 8.17
C LYS A 308 -7.74 23.99 6.65
N LEU A 309 -8.18 25.03 5.99
CA LEU A 309 -8.32 25.12 4.55
C LEU A 309 -7.42 26.22 4.02
N ALA A 310 -6.87 26.01 2.83
CA ALA A 310 -6.30 27.12 2.07
C ALA A 310 -7.41 28.13 1.71
N GLU A 311 -7.06 29.39 1.63
CA GLU A 311 -8.02 30.47 1.36
C GLU A 311 -8.64 30.30 -0.03
N ASP A 312 -7.82 29.97 -1.02
CA ASP A 312 -8.21 29.77 -2.39
C ASP A 312 -7.30 28.74 -3.11
N SER A 313 -7.52 28.51 -4.39
CA SER A 313 -6.73 27.60 -5.19
C SER A 313 -5.29 28.07 -5.42
N VAL A 314 -4.99 29.37 -5.28
CA VAL A 314 -3.63 29.91 -5.38
C VAL A 314 -2.83 29.59 -4.12
N ALA A 315 -3.44 29.80 -2.94
CA ALA A 315 -2.85 29.40 -1.66
C ALA A 315 -2.65 27.88 -1.58
N ALA A 316 -3.62 27.09 -2.09
CA ALA A 316 -3.49 25.64 -2.19
C ALA A 316 -2.34 25.24 -3.14
N GLY A 317 -2.15 25.96 -4.25
CA GLY A 317 -1.05 25.73 -5.19
C GLY A 317 0.33 25.99 -4.55
N LYS A 318 0.47 27.05 -3.75
CA LYS A 318 1.71 27.29 -3.00
C LYS A 318 2.03 26.17 -2.01
N ALA A 319 1.04 25.76 -1.22
CA ALA A 319 1.20 24.65 -0.28
C ALA A 319 1.51 23.32 -1.00
N TYR A 320 0.94 23.11 -2.18
CA TYR A 320 1.24 21.96 -3.04
C TYR A 320 2.71 21.92 -3.47
N ILE A 321 3.26 23.05 -3.92
CA ILE A 321 4.68 23.14 -4.30
C ILE A 321 5.58 22.75 -3.13
N GLU A 322 5.35 23.32 -1.94
CA GLU A 322 6.12 23.02 -0.74
C GLU A 322 6.01 21.53 -0.37
N TYR A 323 4.79 20.98 -0.41
CA TYR A 323 4.57 19.57 -0.11
C TYR A 323 5.33 18.65 -1.07
N LEU A 324 5.23 18.88 -2.37
CA LEU A 324 5.89 18.06 -3.39
C LEU A 324 7.42 18.18 -3.35
N LYS A 325 7.96 19.40 -3.12
CA LYS A 325 9.41 19.59 -2.92
C LYS A 325 9.90 18.81 -1.71
N ALA A 326 9.20 18.87 -0.57
CA ALA A 326 9.55 18.11 0.63
C ALA A 326 9.46 16.59 0.40
N ALA A 327 8.42 16.12 -0.26
CA ALA A 327 8.28 14.72 -0.64
C ALA A 327 9.43 14.27 -1.56
N PHE A 328 9.73 15.05 -2.59
CA PHE A 328 10.82 14.75 -3.50
C PHE A 328 12.18 14.75 -2.81
N GLN A 329 12.45 15.64 -1.87
CA GLN A 329 13.70 15.67 -1.10
C GLN A 329 13.85 14.51 -0.12
N THR A 330 12.75 13.83 0.21
CA THR A 330 12.74 12.67 1.11
C THR A 330 13.08 11.40 0.33
N THR A 331 14.27 10.83 0.59
CA THR A 331 14.92 9.83 -0.28
C THR A 331 14.20 8.48 -0.41
N TYR A 332 13.22 8.20 0.44
CA TYR A 332 12.42 6.99 0.43
C TYR A 332 11.00 7.18 -0.12
N ILE A 333 10.63 8.38 -0.55
CA ILE A 333 9.33 8.62 -1.21
C ILE A 333 9.46 8.37 -2.71
N LEU A 334 8.60 7.48 -3.22
CA LEU A 334 8.58 7.05 -4.62
C LEU A 334 7.72 7.95 -5.52
N GLY A 335 6.73 8.60 -4.94
CA GLY A 335 5.81 9.44 -5.67
C GLY A 335 4.65 9.93 -4.82
N VAL A 336 3.85 10.82 -5.41
CA VAL A 336 2.69 11.45 -4.76
C VAL A 336 1.54 11.55 -5.74
N PHE A 337 0.33 11.19 -5.29
CA PHE A 337 -0.88 11.27 -6.08
C PHE A 337 -1.92 12.15 -5.40
N TRP A 338 -2.44 13.12 -6.14
CA TRP A 338 -3.52 13.99 -5.67
C TRP A 338 -4.88 13.29 -5.67
N CYS A 339 -5.65 13.50 -4.60
CA CYS A 339 -6.99 12.94 -4.44
C CYS A 339 -8.04 13.75 -5.22
N ASN A 340 -8.72 13.08 -6.11
CA ASN A 340 -9.79 13.54 -6.99
C ASN A 340 -9.37 14.56 -8.08
N PRO A 341 -9.68 14.25 -9.33
CA PRO A 341 -9.45 15.18 -10.43
C PRO A 341 -10.38 16.40 -10.41
N ILE A 342 -11.60 16.25 -9.88
CA ILE A 342 -12.62 17.31 -9.78
C ILE A 342 -13.20 17.39 -8.37
N ASP A 343 -13.88 18.47 -8.05
CA ASP A 343 -14.52 18.66 -6.75
C ASP A 343 -15.54 17.56 -6.42
N THR A 344 -15.60 17.20 -5.15
CA THR A 344 -16.61 16.25 -4.67
C THR A 344 -17.99 16.89 -4.71
N PRO A 345 -18.98 16.31 -5.37
CA PRO A 345 -20.32 16.86 -5.44
C PRO A 345 -20.99 17.01 -4.05
N LYS A 346 -21.87 17.99 -3.90
CA LYS A 346 -22.74 18.11 -2.74
C LYS A 346 -23.53 16.81 -2.54
N GLY A 347 -23.58 16.31 -1.32
CA GLY A 347 -24.30 15.07 -0.97
C GLY A 347 -23.44 13.82 -0.74
N PHE A 348 -22.13 13.90 -0.85
CA PHE A 348 -21.18 12.81 -0.56
C PHE A 348 -20.45 13.02 0.77
N GLY A 349 -21.16 13.03 1.91
CA GLY A 349 -20.56 13.07 3.26
C GLY A 349 -19.68 14.28 3.59
N GLN A 350 -19.18 14.99 2.58
CA GLN A 350 -18.31 16.16 2.68
C GLN A 350 -18.84 17.24 1.75
N GLN A 351 -19.92 17.89 2.17
CA GLN A 351 -20.56 18.91 1.36
C GLN A 351 -19.65 20.11 1.10
N GLY A 352 -19.52 20.46 -0.18
CA GLY A 352 -18.91 21.72 -0.59
C GLY A 352 -17.39 21.80 -0.44
N VAL A 353 -16.70 20.67 -0.32
CA VAL A 353 -15.23 20.66 -0.26
C VAL A 353 -14.64 20.81 -1.65
N LYS A 354 -13.99 21.94 -1.90
CA LYS A 354 -13.18 22.15 -3.09
C LYS A 354 -11.80 21.57 -2.86
N GLN A 355 -11.49 20.53 -3.61
CA GLN A 355 -10.18 19.89 -3.64
C GLN A 355 -9.83 19.39 -5.05
N GLY A 356 -10.75 19.53 -6.00
CA GLY A 356 -10.54 19.08 -7.39
C GLY A 356 -9.38 19.81 -8.03
N PHE A 357 -8.55 19.04 -8.72
CA PHE A 357 -7.43 19.61 -9.49
C PHE A 357 -7.93 20.44 -10.67
N PHE A 358 -9.05 20.04 -11.24
CA PHE A 358 -9.79 20.76 -12.27
C PHE A 358 -11.12 21.25 -11.70
N ALA A 359 -11.63 22.36 -12.23
CA ALA A 359 -13.01 22.74 -12.09
C ALA A 359 -13.91 21.88 -13.00
N ASP A 360 -15.24 22.07 -12.92
CA ASP A 360 -16.20 21.34 -13.75
C ASP A 360 -15.85 21.39 -15.24
N GLY A 361 -16.06 20.28 -15.95
CA GLY A 361 -15.71 20.16 -17.36
C GLY A 361 -14.22 20.20 -17.67
N LEU A 362 -13.35 19.90 -16.71
CA LEU A 362 -11.89 19.99 -16.81
C LEU A 362 -11.37 21.42 -16.99
N ALA A 363 -12.17 22.43 -16.60
CA ALA A 363 -11.73 23.82 -16.63
C ALA A 363 -10.50 24.03 -15.73
N SER A 364 -9.65 24.96 -16.12
CA SER A 364 -8.40 25.26 -15.41
C SER A 364 -8.67 25.86 -14.03
N ARG A 365 -7.83 25.45 -13.07
CA ARG A 365 -7.64 26.14 -11.78
C ARG A 365 -6.26 26.78 -11.77
N PRO A 366 -6.13 28.06 -12.13
CA PRO A 366 -4.83 28.67 -12.43
C PRO A 366 -3.78 28.43 -11.34
N GLY A 367 -4.10 28.66 -10.07
CA GLY A 367 -3.17 28.47 -8.96
C GLY A 367 -2.61 27.06 -8.85
N LEU A 368 -3.46 26.02 -8.96
CA LEU A 368 -3.04 24.62 -8.92
C LEU A 368 -2.31 24.23 -10.20
N HIS A 369 -2.79 24.67 -11.37
CA HIS A 369 -2.17 24.32 -12.65
C HIS A 369 -0.77 24.93 -12.78
N ASP A 370 -0.57 26.17 -12.32
CA ASP A 370 0.74 26.81 -12.30
C ASP A 370 1.70 26.11 -11.33
N ALA A 371 1.17 25.70 -10.18
CA ALA A 371 1.93 24.93 -9.20
C ALA A 371 2.45 23.58 -9.76
N VAL A 372 1.60 22.86 -10.53
CA VAL A 372 2.03 21.61 -11.18
C VAL A 372 3.12 21.87 -12.21
N ARG A 373 3.01 22.92 -13.03
CA ARG A 373 4.06 23.25 -13.99
C ARG A 373 5.37 23.59 -13.31
N GLU A 374 5.33 24.38 -12.22
CA GLU A 374 6.51 24.68 -11.44
C GLU A 374 7.16 23.41 -10.87
N ILE A 375 6.34 22.55 -10.24
CA ILE A 375 6.88 21.33 -9.64
C ILE A 375 7.42 20.35 -10.67
N ASN A 376 6.77 20.21 -11.83
CA ASN A 376 7.28 19.36 -12.91
C ASN A 376 8.65 19.83 -13.42
N ASN A 377 8.84 21.13 -13.61
CA ASN A 377 10.14 21.69 -13.96
C ASN A 377 11.20 21.37 -12.88
N TYR A 378 10.81 21.44 -11.61
CA TYR A 378 11.70 21.07 -10.50
C TYR A 378 12.03 19.59 -10.52
N LEU A 379 11.04 18.72 -10.68
CA LEU A 379 11.22 17.27 -10.73
C LEU A 379 12.10 16.86 -11.92
N GLU A 380 11.82 17.38 -13.12
CA GLU A 380 12.58 17.07 -14.32
C GLU A 380 14.07 17.46 -14.18
N LYS A 381 14.34 18.65 -13.66
CA LYS A 381 15.71 19.15 -13.44
C LYS A 381 16.49 18.31 -12.43
N ASN A 382 15.81 17.71 -11.45
CA ASN A 382 16.46 17.00 -10.33
C ASN A 382 16.35 15.47 -10.42
N THR A 383 15.64 14.93 -11.40
CA THR A 383 15.58 13.48 -11.67
C THR A 383 16.81 13.07 -12.49
N PRO A 384 17.55 12.03 -12.09
CA PRO A 384 18.71 11.57 -12.84
C PRO A 384 18.30 11.02 -14.21
N THR A 385 19.20 11.14 -15.15
CA THR A 385 19.06 10.49 -16.46
C THR A 385 19.35 9.00 -16.35
N ARG A 386 19.05 8.23 -17.38
CA ARG A 386 19.26 6.77 -17.46
C ARG A 386 20.69 6.36 -17.11
N ASP A 387 21.67 7.16 -17.43
CA ASP A 387 23.10 6.95 -17.16
C ASP A 387 23.55 7.55 -15.81
N GLY A 388 22.62 7.95 -14.94
CA GLY A 388 22.88 8.45 -13.61
C GLY A 388 23.35 9.91 -13.54
N ARG A 389 23.48 10.61 -14.67
CA ARG A 389 23.82 12.03 -14.66
C ARG A 389 22.58 12.87 -14.32
N ARG A 390 22.77 13.95 -13.57
CA ARG A 390 21.73 14.98 -13.40
C ARG A 390 21.70 15.87 -14.63
N LYS A 391 20.51 16.21 -15.09
CA LYS A 391 20.31 17.15 -16.23
C LYS A 391 20.78 18.55 -15.89
#